data_b3a53d55b3ab98ea3887ecef539d56db
#
_entry.id   b3a53d55b3ab98ea3887ecef539d56db
#
_cell.length_a   1.000
_cell.length_b   1.000
_cell.length_c   1.000
_cell.angle_alpha   90.00
_cell.angle_beta   90.00
_cell.angle_gamma   90.00
#
_symmetry.space_group_name_H-M   'P 1'
#
loop_
_entity.id
_entity.type
_entity.pdbx_description
1 polymer ?
#
loop_
_entity_poly.entity_id
_entity_poly.type
_entity_poly.pdbx_seq_one_letter_code
_entity_poly.pdbx_strand_id
1 'polypeptide(L)'
;MKTLLITLILSVTLTGGTIYEFKVPGLDGEIDFSQYKGKKIMIVNTASKCGNTPQYAELEKLYEKYKDKLVIVGFPANNFGSQEPGSNEEIKEFCKKEYAVSFPMAEKVSVRGEDIHPLYKWLVDQSKEIAKTVPADNSKDIVWKRFLQDPVIWNFTKFLVDEKGNLVAVFHNKVSPMSPEVLKYLN
;
A
#
# COMPACT_ATOMS: atom_id res chain seq x y z
N MET A 1 22.86 48.75 -5.91
CA MET A 1 21.58 48.18 -5.42
C MET A 1 21.52 46.75 -5.86
N LYS A 2 21.67 45.77 -4.97
CA LYS A 2 21.57 44.34 -5.28
C LYS A 2 20.15 43.90 -4.97
N THR A 3 19.39 43.58 -6.02
CA THR A 3 18.03 43.06 -5.91
C THR A 3 18.08 41.60 -5.47
N LEU A 4 17.63 41.34 -4.24
CA LEU A 4 17.55 40.02 -3.67
C LEU A 4 16.28 39.32 -4.24
N LEU A 5 16.47 38.36 -5.14
CA LEU A 5 15.38 37.47 -5.59
C LEU A 5 15.07 36.51 -4.46
N ILE A 6 13.96 36.72 -3.78
CA ILE A 6 13.39 35.76 -2.83
C ILE A 6 12.64 34.73 -3.67
N THR A 7 13.24 33.56 -3.85
CA THR A 7 12.57 32.40 -4.44
C THR A 7 11.57 31.86 -3.42
N LEU A 8 10.30 32.20 -3.61
CA LEU A 8 9.20 31.65 -2.82
C LEU A 8 9.05 30.17 -3.18
N ILE A 9 9.61 29.29 -2.35
CA ILE A 9 9.32 27.86 -2.45
C ILE A 9 7.89 27.67 -1.96
N LEU A 10 6.98 27.56 -2.91
CA LEU A 10 5.59 27.19 -2.66
C LEU A 10 5.59 25.73 -2.18
N SER A 11 5.63 25.51 -0.89
CA SER A 11 5.33 24.20 -0.30
C SER A 11 3.85 23.92 -0.55
N VAL A 12 3.58 23.10 -1.54
CA VAL A 12 2.25 22.50 -1.72
C VAL A 12 2.00 21.62 -0.50
N THR A 13 1.30 22.18 0.48
CA THR A 13 0.73 21.38 1.56
C THR A 13 -0.39 20.55 0.93
N LEU A 14 -0.11 19.26 0.65
CA LEU A 14 -1.18 18.31 0.35
C LEU A 14 -2.15 18.35 1.53
N THR A 15 -3.36 18.78 1.26
CA THR A 15 -4.48 18.78 2.22
C THR A 15 -4.99 17.34 2.37
N GLY A 16 -4.35 16.59 3.25
CA GLY A 16 -4.71 15.23 3.62
C GLY A 16 -3.61 14.69 4.53
N GLY A 17 -3.96 14.26 5.74
CA GLY A 17 -3.02 13.75 6.72
C GLY A 17 -2.09 12.66 6.20
N THR A 18 -1.17 12.23 7.02
CA THR A 18 -0.24 11.14 6.68
C THR A 18 -0.79 9.80 7.12
N ILE A 19 -0.19 8.70 6.66
CA ILE A 19 -0.55 7.35 7.12
C ILE A 19 -0.43 7.20 8.64
N TYR A 20 0.37 8.02 9.30
CA TYR A 20 0.62 7.98 10.74
C TYR A 20 -0.57 8.37 11.61
N GLU A 21 -1.66 8.87 11.01
CA GLU A 21 -2.90 9.18 11.70
C GLU A 21 -3.82 7.96 11.86
N PHE A 22 -3.47 6.84 11.23
CA PHE A 22 -4.29 5.64 11.26
C PHE A 22 -3.83 4.65 12.32
N LYS A 23 -4.83 4.04 12.95
CA LYS A 23 -4.73 2.83 13.77
C LYS A 23 -5.76 1.85 13.28
N VAL A 24 -5.40 0.60 13.18
CA VAL A 24 -6.29 -0.45 12.69
C VAL A 24 -6.21 -1.70 13.55
N PRO A 25 -7.30 -2.43 13.75
CA PRO A 25 -7.25 -3.75 14.37
C PRO A 25 -6.36 -4.68 13.54
N GLY A 26 -5.46 -5.38 14.20
CA GLY A 26 -4.59 -6.38 13.59
C GLY A 26 -4.84 -7.77 14.16
N LEU A 27 -4.43 -8.80 13.42
CA LEU A 27 -4.58 -10.20 13.84
C LEU A 27 -3.77 -10.56 15.08
N ASP A 28 -2.77 -9.74 15.44
CA ASP A 28 -1.91 -9.90 16.61
C ASP A 28 -1.97 -8.68 17.57
N GLY A 29 -3.03 -7.87 17.48
CA GLY A 29 -3.21 -6.64 18.25
C GLY A 29 -3.24 -5.40 17.37
N GLU A 30 -3.50 -4.22 17.95
CA GLU A 30 -3.63 -2.97 17.21
C GLU A 30 -2.36 -2.62 16.44
N ILE A 31 -2.51 -2.24 15.18
CA ILE A 31 -1.46 -1.71 14.32
C ILE A 31 -1.57 -0.18 14.34
N ASP A 32 -0.66 0.48 15.05
CA ASP A 32 -0.53 1.94 15.07
C ASP A 32 0.55 2.37 14.09
N PHE A 33 0.16 2.97 12.97
CA PHE A 33 1.11 3.37 11.93
C PHE A 33 2.10 4.44 12.38
N SER A 34 1.80 5.18 13.45
CA SER A 34 2.73 6.19 14.00
C SER A 34 4.02 5.56 14.54
N GLN A 35 4.00 4.28 14.91
CA GLN A 35 5.17 3.53 15.37
C GLN A 35 6.18 3.23 14.25
N TYR A 36 5.76 3.34 13.00
CA TYR A 36 6.60 3.07 11.82
C TYR A 36 7.25 4.33 11.22
N LYS A 37 7.18 5.48 11.90
CA LYS A 37 7.85 6.72 11.46
C LYS A 37 9.33 6.47 11.18
N GLY A 38 9.80 7.02 10.07
CA GLY A 38 11.18 6.83 9.62
C GLY A 38 11.43 5.55 8.81
N LYS A 39 10.43 4.68 8.65
CA LYS A 39 10.47 3.53 7.74
C LYS A 39 9.51 3.74 6.57
N LYS A 40 9.82 3.12 5.44
CA LYS A 40 8.84 2.95 4.37
C LYS A 40 7.77 1.97 4.81
N ILE A 41 6.55 2.14 4.30
CA ILE A 41 5.44 1.24 4.62
C ILE A 41 4.80 0.77 3.32
N MET A 42 4.70 -0.54 3.14
CA MET A 42 3.96 -1.14 2.03
C MET A 42 2.62 -1.68 2.53
N ILE A 43 1.53 -1.14 2.01
CA ILE A 43 0.18 -1.64 2.26
C ILE A 43 -0.22 -2.54 1.10
N VAL A 44 -0.74 -3.73 1.40
CA VAL A 44 -1.18 -4.67 0.37
C VAL A 44 -2.50 -5.33 0.77
N ASN A 45 -3.51 -5.29 -0.12
CA ASN A 45 -4.73 -6.06 0.10
C ASN A 45 -4.54 -7.50 -0.35
N THR A 46 -4.92 -8.45 0.48
CA THR A 46 -4.59 -9.86 0.33
C THR A 46 -5.83 -10.76 0.28
N ALA A 47 -5.65 -11.98 -0.20
CA ALA A 47 -6.66 -13.02 -0.15
C ALA A 47 -6.03 -14.42 -0.20
N SER A 48 -6.65 -15.39 0.49
CA SER A 48 -6.14 -16.77 0.62
C SER A 48 -6.44 -17.66 -0.60
N LYS A 49 -7.47 -17.31 -1.40
CA LYS A 49 -7.95 -18.14 -2.53
C LYS A 49 -7.83 -17.43 -3.88
N CYS A 50 -6.78 -16.65 -4.07
CA CYS A 50 -6.52 -15.86 -5.28
C CYS A 50 -5.38 -16.48 -6.09
N GLY A 51 -5.41 -16.34 -7.42
CA GLY A 51 -4.25 -16.71 -8.25
C GLY A 51 -2.97 -15.93 -7.92
N ASN A 52 -3.08 -14.77 -7.24
CA ASN A 52 -1.95 -13.97 -6.78
C ASN A 52 -1.47 -14.36 -5.35
N THR A 53 -2.13 -15.28 -4.66
CA THR A 53 -1.78 -15.70 -3.28
C THR A 53 -0.31 -16.12 -3.12
N PRO A 54 0.36 -16.73 -4.11
CA PRO A 54 1.79 -17.01 -4.02
C PRO A 54 2.68 -15.77 -3.79
N GLN A 55 2.18 -14.56 -4.02
CA GLN A 55 2.93 -13.34 -3.70
C GLN A 55 3.19 -13.15 -2.20
N TYR A 56 2.48 -13.85 -1.30
CA TYR A 56 2.84 -13.87 0.12
C TYR A 56 4.29 -14.30 0.36
N ALA A 57 4.77 -15.32 -0.35
CA ALA A 57 6.16 -15.75 -0.23
C ALA A 57 7.17 -14.68 -0.68
N GLU A 58 6.82 -13.90 -1.71
CA GLU A 58 7.67 -12.80 -2.18
C GLU A 58 7.61 -11.59 -1.24
N LEU A 59 6.43 -11.30 -0.67
CA LEU A 59 6.26 -10.25 0.34
C LEU A 59 7.06 -10.57 1.60
N GLU A 60 7.01 -11.81 2.08
CA GLU A 60 7.80 -12.26 3.23
C GLU A 60 9.30 -12.12 2.95
N LYS A 61 9.75 -12.58 1.78
CA LYS A 61 11.15 -12.44 1.36
C LYS A 61 11.60 -10.97 1.27
N LEU A 62 10.71 -10.09 0.79
CA LEU A 62 10.95 -8.65 0.75
C LEU A 62 11.06 -8.08 2.16
N TYR A 63 10.13 -8.46 3.04
CA TYR A 63 10.08 -8.00 4.42
C TYR A 63 11.35 -8.41 5.17
N GLU A 64 11.73 -9.68 5.14
CA GLU A 64 12.95 -10.18 5.77
C GLU A 64 14.20 -9.45 5.30
N LYS A 65 14.29 -9.18 4.00
CA LYS A 65 15.45 -8.49 3.41
C LYS A 65 15.57 -7.03 3.82
N TYR A 66 14.42 -6.34 4.03
CA TYR A 66 14.39 -4.89 4.23
C TYR A 66 13.76 -4.46 5.56
N LYS A 67 13.55 -5.36 6.52
CA LYS A 67 12.84 -5.10 7.79
C LYS A 67 13.38 -3.93 8.63
N ASP A 68 14.64 -3.54 8.42
CA ASP A 68 15.21 -2.38 9.12
C ASP A 68 14.65 -1.05 8.58
N LYS A 69 14.23 -0.99 7.32
CA LYS A 69 13.75 0.23 6.64
C LYS A 69 12.41 0.11 5.94
N LEU A 70 11.80 -1.07 5.93
CA LEU A 70 10.48 -1.33 5.35
C LEU A 70 9.61 -2.09 6.33
N VAL A 71 8.38 -1.65 6.50
CA VAL A 71 7.30 -2.42 7.11
C VAL A 71 6.29 -2.80 6.03
N ILE A 72 5.83 -4.05 6.03
CA ILE A 72 4.71 -4.49 5.20
C ILE A 72 3.51 -4.69 6.11
N VAL A 73 2.33 -4.24 5.69
CA VAL A 73 1.07 -4.49 6.38
C VAL A 73 0.09 -5.09 5.38
N GLY A 74 -0.31 -6.34 5.63
CA GLY A 74 -1.30 -7.05 4.83
C GLY A 74 -2.73 -6.76 5.31
N PHE A 75 -3.63 -6.58 4.38
CA PHE A 75 -5.06 -6.33 4.63
C PHE A 75 -5.90 -7.39 3.92
N PRO A 76 -6.34 -8.44 4.61
CA PRO A 76 -7.26 -9.41 4.05
C PRO A 76 -8.56 -8.75 3.59
N ALA A 77 -9.02 -9.06 2.37
CA ALA A 77 -10.18 -8.43 1.78
C ALA A 77 -11.00 -9.39 0.93
N ASN A 78 -12.32 -9.44 1.15
CA ASN A 78 -13.22 -10.35 0.43
C ASN A 78 -13.93 -9.68 -0.76
N ASN A 79 -13.50 -8.48 -1.17
CA ASN A 79 -14.16 -7.68 -2.21
C ASN A 79 -14.03 -8.28 -3.63
N PHE A 80 -13.09 -9.18 -3.87
CA PHE A 80 -12.79 -9.69 -5.19
C PHE A 80 -13.05 -11.18 -5.29
N GLY A 81 -14.18 -11.54 -5.92
CA GLY A 81 -14.56 -12.92 -6.18
C GLY A 81 -14.74 -13.78 -4.92
N SER A 82 -15.02 -13.16 -3.77
CA SER A 82 -15.15 -13.86 -2.47
C SER A 82 -13.93 -14.74 -2.15
N GLN A 83 -12.73 -14.26 -2.48
CA GLN A 83 -11.50 -15.02 -2.37
C GLN A 83 -10.85 -14.95 -0.98
N GLU A 84 -11.47 -14.27 0.00
CA GLU A 84 -11.06 -14.25 1.41
C GLU A 84 -12.25 -14.56 2.33
N PRO A 85 -12.84 -15.78 2.25
CA PRO A 85 -14.06 -16.10 3.00
C PRO A 85 -13.80 -16.40 4.48
N GLY A 86 -12.57 -16.73 4.87
CA GLY A 86 -12.19 -17.17 6.22
C GLY A 86 -12.45 -16.13 7.30
N SER A 87 -12.53 -16.57 8.56
CA SER A 87 -12.47 -15.69 9.74
C SER A 87 -11.07 -15.09 9.92
N ASN A 88 -10.91 -14.11 10.80
CA ASN A 88 -9.60 -13.54 11.12
C ASN A 88 -8.62 -14.61 11.64
N GLU A 89 -9.11 -15.55 12.46
CA GLU A 89 -8.32 -16.68 13.01
C GLU A 89 -7.86 -17.61 11.90
N GLU A 90 -8.76 -17.99 11.00
CA GLU A 90 -8.46 -18.86 9.84
C GLU A 90 -7.44 -18.21 8.89
N ILE A 91 -7.57 -16.90 8.66
CA ILE A 91 -6.64 -16.13 7.83
C ILE A 91 -5.25 -16.08 8.49
N LYS A 92 -5.20 -15.81 9.80
CA LYS A 92 -3.95 -15.80 10.56
C LYS A 92 -3.23 -17.15 10.49
N GLU A 93 -3.98 -18.23 10.72
CA GLU A 93 -3.43 -19.58 10.64
C GLU A 93 -2.91 -19.91 9.24
N PHE A 94 -3.69 -19.58 8.20
CA PHE A 94 -3.31 -19.77 6.80
C PHE A 94 -2.02 -19.03 6.45
N CYS A 95 -1.94 -17.73 6.75
CA CYS A 95 -0.76 -16.92 6.45
C CYS A 95 0.50 -17.47 7.14
N LYS A 96 0.38 -17.85 8.41
CA LYS A 96 1.49 -18.40 9.19
C LYS A 96 1.93 -19.79 8.68
N LYS A 97 0.97 -20.69 8.45
CA LYS A 97 1.25 -22.08 8.11
C LYS A 97 1.73 -22.26 6.68
N GLU A 98 1.07 -21.59 5.72
CA GLU A 98 1.35 -21.81 4.29
C GLU A 98 2.49 -20.92 3.76
N TYR A 99 2.70 -19.74 4.35
CA TYR A 99 3.67 -18.74 3.85
C TYR A 99 4.65 -18.24 4.89
N ALA A 100 4.57 -18.70 6.14
CA ALA A 100 5.40 -18.23 7.26
C ALA A 100 5.39 -16.70 7.42
N VAL A 101 4.27 -16.05 7.10
CA VAL A 101 4.13 -14.60 7.17
C VAL A 101 4.49 -14.09 8.55
N SER A 102 5.47 -13.18 8.61
CA SER A 102 5.96 -12.55 9.84
C SER A 102 5.70 -11.04 9.89
N PHE A 103 5.31 -10.44 8.79
CA PHE A 103 4.90 -9.03 8.76
C PHE A 103 3.49 -8.83 9.34
N PRO A 104 3.18 -7.63 9.86
CA PRO A 104 1.87 -7.31 10.42
C PRO A 104 0.71 -7.55 9.45
N MET A 105 -0.34 -8.19 9.96
CA MET A 105 -1.59 -8.42 9.23
C MET A 105 -2.74 -7.73 9.97
N ALA A 106 -3.51 -6.91 9.24
CA ALA A 106 -4.75 -6.33 9.76
C ALA A 106 -5.87 -7.38 9.82
N GLU A 107 -6.90 -7.11 10.61
CA GLU A 107 -8.17 -7.83 10.46
C GLU A 107 -8.75 -7.62 9.07
N LYS A 108 -9.65 -8.52 8.67
CA LYS A 108 -10.31 -8.44 7.36
C LYS A 108 -11.17 -7.18 7.24
N VAL A 109 -10.95 -6.41 6.16
CA VAL A 109 -11.65 -5.15 5.88
C VAL A 109 -12.20 -5.10 4.47
N SER A 110 -13.12 -4.16 4.21
CA SER A 110 -13.48 -3.78 2.85
C SER A 110 -12.47 -2.77 2.30
N VAL A 111 -11.92 -3.07 1.11
CA VAL A 111 -10.93 -2.21 0.44
C VAL A 111 -11.52 -1.46 -0.76
N ARG A 112 -12.83 -1.66 -1.04
CA ARG A 112 -13.55 -1.06 -2.15
C ARG A 112 -15.05 -1.06 -1.88
N GLY A 113 -15.79 -0.12 -2.49
CA GLY A 113 -17.24 -0.01 -2.36
C GLY A 113 -17.66 1.05 -1.36
N GLU A 114 -18.94 1.02 -0.98
CA GLU A 114 -19.52 2.03 -0.08
C GLU A 114 -18.98 1.92 1.34
N ASP A 115 -18.63 0.72 1.75
CA ASP A 115 -18.08 0.36 3.08
C ASP A 115 -16.55 0.36 3.12
N ILE A 116 -15.89 1.00 2.15
CA ILE A 116 -14.43 1.07 2.07
C ILE A 116 -13.82 1.56 3.38
N HIS A 117 -12.84 0.83 3.89
CA HIS A 117 -12.11 1.19 5.11
C HIS A 117 -11.42 2.56 4.97
N PRO A 118 -11.45 3.45 6.00
CA PRO A 118 -10.91 4.81 5.92
C PRO A 118 -9.46 4.91 5.42
N LEU A 119 -8.58 3.98 5.82
CA LEU A 119 -7.21 3.93 5.32
C LEU A 119 -7.18 3.69 3.80
N TYR A 120 -7.99 2.76 3.29
CA TYR A 120 -8.04 2.50 1.84
C TYR A 120 -8.65 3.65 1.06
N LYS A 121 -9.64 4.33 1.64
CA LYS A 121 -10.17 5.57 1.07
C LYS A 121 -9.06 6.63 0.94
N TRP A 122 -8.28 6.83 1.99
CA TRP A 122 -7.13 7.74 1.98
C TRP A 122 -6.10 7.34 0.92
N LEU A 123 -5.71 6.06 0.83
CA LEU A 123 -4.76 5.55 -0.18
C LEU A 123 -5.25 5.82 -1.61
N VAL A 124 -6.52 5.60 -1.88
CA VAL A 124 -7.13 5.87 -3.20
C VAL A 124 -7.14 7.37 -3.49
N ASP A 125 -7.48 8.21 -2.52
CA ASP A 125 -7.50 9.66 -2.72
C ASP A 125 -6.07 10.20 -2.93
N GLN A 126 -5.06 9.73 -2.20
CA GLN A 126 -3.65 10.06 -2.44
C GLN A 126 -3.16 9.58 -3.82
N SER A 127 -3.61 8.41 -4.28
CA SER A 127 -3.30 7.90 -5.62
C SER A 127 -3.83 8.81 -6.72
N LYS A 128 -5.02 9.39 -6.55
CA LYS A 128 -5.57 10.38 -7.48
C LYS A 128 -4.73 11.65 -7.54
N GLU A 129 -4.15 12.09 -6.42
CA GLU A 129 -3.23 13.23 -6.42
C GLU A 129 -1.95 12.91 -7.21
N ILE A 130 -1.37 11.72 -7.04
CA ILE A 130 -0.25 11.25 -7.88
C ILE A 130 -0.65 11.23 -9.36
N ALA A 131 -1.88 10.78 -9.70
CA ALA A 131 -2.36 10.75 -11.08
C ALA A 131 -2.37 12.11 -11.75
N LYS A 132 -2.52 13.21 -11.00
CA LYS A 132 -2.47 14.58 -11.56
C LYS A 132 -1.07 14.97 -12.04
N THR A 133 -0.03 14.38 -11.46
CA THR A 133 1.37 14.67 -11.80
C THR A 133 1.88 13.82 -12.96
N VAL A 134 1.16 12.74 -13.35
CA VAL A 134 1.54 11.88 -14.47
C VAL A 134 1.26 12.59 -15.78
N PRO A 135 2.24 12.74 -16.69
CA PRO A 135 2.00 13.23 -18.03
C PRO A 135 0.96 12.38 -18.76
N ALA A 136 0.35 12.93 -19.81
CA ALA A 136 -0.57 12.20 -20.66
C ALA A 136 -0.06 12.19 -22.13
N ASP A 137 1.25 12.09 -22.28
CA ASP A 137 1.93 12.32 -23.56
C ASP A 137 1.95 11.07 -24.45
N ASN A 138 1.71 9.89 -23.86
CA ASN A 138 1.67 8.64 -24.59
C ASN A 138 0.64 7.65 -24.00
N SER A 139 0.36 6.57 -24.71
CA SER A 139 -0.63 5.58 -24.33
C SER A 139 -0.34 4.88 -22.97
N LYS A 140 0.95 4.70 -22.62
CA LYS A 140 1.35 4.09 -21.34
C LYS A 140 1.03 5.02 -20.18
N ASP A 141 1.31 6.30 -20.31
CA ASP A 141 1.02 7.32 -19.29
C ASP A 141 -0.50 7.45 -19.08
N ILE A 142 -1.28 7.43 -20.15
CA ILE A 142 -2.74 7.48 -20.10
C ILE A 142 -3.29 6.26 -19.33
N VAL A 143 -2.80 5.05 -19.63
CA VAL A 143 -3.21 3.81 -18.94
C VAL A 143 -2.81 3.87 -17.47
N TRP A 144 -1.59 4.31 -17.17
CA TRP A 144 -1.10 4.44 -15.82
C TRP A 144 -1.90 5.48 -15.02
N LYS A 145 -2.14 6.64 -15.60
CA LYS A 145 -2.96 7.70 -15.01
C LYS A 145 -4.38 7.20 -14.69
N ARG A 146 -4.97 6.43 -15.60
CA ARG A 146 -6.30 5.81 -15.39
C ARG A 146 -6.29 4.79 -14.26
N PHE A 147 -5.25 3.96 -14.18
CA PHE A 147 -5.08 3.02 -13.07
C PHE A 147 -5.02 3.75 -11.73
N LEU A 148 -4.28 4.85 -11.63
CA LEU A 148 -4.15 5.62 -10.38
C LEU A 148 -5.45 6.28 -9.93
N GLN A 149 -6.47 6.44 -10.80
CA GLN A 149 -7.78 6.97 -10.41
C GLN A 149 -8.61 5.95 -9.59
N ASP A 150 -8.40 4.66 -9.83
CA ASP A 150 -9.05 3.56 -9.11
C ASP A 150 -8.10 2.35 -9.04
N PRO A 151 -7.08 2.39 -8.18
CA PRO A 151 -5.98 1.43 -8.23
C PRO A 151 -6.31 0.08 -7.60
N VAL A 152 -7.33 -0.01 -6.75
CA VAL A 152 -7.70 -1.26 -6.06
C VAL A 152 -8.62 -2.09 -6.96
N ILE A 153 -8.05 -2.59 -8.06
CA ILE A 153 -8.81 -3.35 -9.07
C ILE A 153 -8.87 -4.84 -8.80
N TRP A 154 -7.98 -5.39 -7.97
CA TRP A 154 -7.91 -6.80 -7.59
C TRP A 154 -7.11 -6.99 -6.31
N ASN A 155 -7.09 -8.24 -5.77
CA ASN A 155 -6.23 -8.62 -4.65
C ASN A 155 -4.74 -8.46 -4.99
N PHE A 156 -3.92 -8.12 -4.01
CA PHE A 156 -2.48 -7.87 -4.10
C PHE A 156 -2.08 -6.59 -4.84
N THR A 157 -2.93 -5.56 -4.86
CA THR A 157 -2.50 -4.19 -5.15
C THR A 157 -1.63 -3.69 -4.00
N LYS A 158 -0.51 -3.03 -4.31
CA LYS A 158 0.44 -2.54 -3.31
C LYS A 158 0.54 -1.02 -3.37
N PHE A 159 0.55 -0.40 -2.20
CA PHE A 159 0.78 1.03 -2.01
C PHE A 159 2.06 1.20 -1.21
N LEU A 160 2.97 2.05 -1.66
CA LEU A 160 4.22 2.35 -0.96
C LEU A 160 4.18 3.77 -0.42
N VAL A 161 4.40 3.87 0.87
CA VAL A 161 4.48 5.12 1.62
C VAL A 161 5.93 5.37 2.01
N ASP A 162 6.37 6.63 1.94
CA ASP A 162 7.72 7.05 2.33
C ASP A 162 7.90 7.18 3.85
N GLU A 163 9.11 7.49 4.27
CA GLU A 163 9.52 7.66 5.67
C GLU A 163 8.83 8.86 6.36
N LYS A 164 8.17 9.73 5.59
CA LYS A 164 7.40 10.88 6.07
C LYS A 164 5.91 10.61 6.16
N GLY A 165 5.48 9.43 5.71
CA GLY A 165 4.08 9.01 5.74
C GLY A 165 3.25 9.41 4.51
N ASN A 166 3.89 9.78 3.41
CA ASN A 166 3.22 10.14 2.16
C ASN A 166 3.21 8.97 1.18
N LEU A 167 2.10 8.77 0.46
CA LEU A 167 2.05 7.81 -0.63
C LEU A 167 2.97 8.26 -1.77
N VAL A 168 3.89 7.37 -2.19
CA VAL A 168 4.88 7.67 -3.23
C VAL A 168 4.79 6.75 -4.46
N ALA A 169 4.20 5.57 -4.31
CA ALA A 169 4.00 4.66 -5.43
C ALA A 169 2.80 3.73 -5.20
N VAL A 170 2.22 3.29 -6.32
CA VAL A 170 1.19 2.25 -6.36
C VAL A 170 1.61 1.20 -7.37
N PHE A 171 1.48 -0.06 -7.04
CA PHE A 171 1.84 -1.16 -7.93
C PHE A 171 0.62 -2.02 -8.24
N HIS A 172 0.45 -2.31 -9.51
CA HIS A 172 -0.60 -3.20 -10.00
C HIS A 172 -0.49 -4.58 -9.32
N ASN A 173 -1.62 -5.24 -9.12
CA ASN A 173 -1.71 -6.54 -8.46
C ASN A 173 -0.81 -7.64 -9.07
N LYS A 174 -0.47 -7.55 -10.36
CA LYS A 174 0.42 -8.49 -11.06
C LYS A 174 1.91 -8.17 -10.92
N VAL A 175 2.25 -7.00 -10.38
CA VAL A 175 3.67 -6.63 -10.17
C VAL A 175 4.22 -7.44 -9.00
N SER A 176 5.29 -8.20 -9.26
CA SER A 176 5.98 -8.98 -8.22
C SER A 176 6.57 -8.03 -7.16
N PRO A 177 6.39 -8.33 -5.86
CA PRO A 177 7.05 -7.58 -4.78
C PRO A 177 8.57 -7.51 -4.91
N MET A 178 9.19 -8.52 -5.54
CA MET A 178 10.64 -8.59 -5.75
C MET A 178 11.10 -8.04 -7.10
N SER A 179 10.22 -7.40 -7.86
CA SER A 179 10.58 -6.83 -9.17
C SER A 179 11.51 -5.61 -9.05
N PRO A 180 12.34 -5.32 -10.06
CA PRO A 180 13.13 -4.09 -10.10
C PRO A 180 12.29 -2.82 -9.94
N GLU A 181 11.03 -2.86 -10.41
CA GLU A 181 10.07 -1.77 -10.29
C GLU A 181 9.76 -1.40 -8.84
N VAL A 182 9.67 -2.39 -7.95
CA VAL A 182 9.48 -2.20 -6.51
C VAL A 182 10.82 -1.88 -5.83
N LEU A 183 11.86 -2.67 -6.12
CA LEU A 183 13.15 -2.61 -5.43
C LEU A 183 13.87 -1.26 -5.59
N LYS A 184 13.65 -0.54 -6.71
CA LYS A 184 14.24 0.80 -6.91
C LYS A 184 13.85 1.83 -5.84
N TYR A 185 12.75 1.62 -5.14
CA TYR A 185 12.31 2.50 -4.05
C TYR A 185 12.94 2.14 -2.69
N LEU A 186 13.58 0.97 -2.59
CA LEU A 186 14.12 0.44 -1.33
C LEU A 186 15.66 0.48 -1.24
N ASN A 187 16.31 0.78 -2.35
CA ASN A 187 17.78 0.87 -2.44
C ASN A 187 18.28 2.29 -2.13
#